data_4dd43f9494567eb2aa8793242b2db3ef
#
_entry.id   4dd43f9494567eb2aa8793242b2db3ef
#
_cell.length_a   1.000
_cell.length_b   1.000
_cell.length_c   1.000
_cell.angle_alpha   90.00
_cell.angle_beta   90.00
_cell.angle_gamma   90.00
#
_symmetry.space_group_name_H-M   'P 1'
#
loop_
_entity.id
_entity.type
_entity.pdbx_description
1 polymer ?
#
loop_
_entity_poly.entity_id
_entity_poly.type
_entity_poly.pdbx_seq_one_letter_code
_entity_poly.pdbx_strand_id
1 'polypeptide(L)'
;ELNLFYLKDDSRERIVKENSKFKIQNSKLEFDAPGVMNELQQHPERFSPNVILRPVFQEMILPNVAFIGGGGEVAYWLELKKVFESVKVPFPVLVLRNSFMIVKKNHLETMKKLGFTINDLFKTENELLNMLVKRDSEVQLSLEKEKQAVHIFYAKLKAAAGAVDKTLEKHTEALQKLALNKIEALEKKMLRAEKKKFDAQQRQLHKLKIQLFPGEGLQERIENLLSFYAKWGRGFIDGVYKNSLALEQEF
;
A
#
# COMPACT_ATOMS: atom_id res chain seq x y z
N GLU A 1 4.36 27.80 3.28
CA GLU A 1 5.60 27.11 2.91
C GLU A 1 5.97 27.41 1.46
N LEU A 2 7.26 27.54 1.18
CA LEU A 2 7.77 27.47 -0.18
C LEU A 2 8.16 26.02 -0.50
N ASN A 3 8.09 25.68 -1.77
CA ASN A 3 8.50 24.34 -2.24
C ASN A 3 10.03 24.19 -2.38
N LEU A 4 10.78 24.87 -1.50
CA LEU A 4 12.25 24.94 -1.48
C LEU A 4 12.79 24.67 -0.08
N PHE A 5 13.98 24.10 -0.05
CA PHE A 5 14.82 23.96 1.14
C PHE A 5 16.04 24.84 1.02
N TYR A 6 16.55 25.31 2.16
CA TYR A 6 17.83 25.98 2.27
C TYR A 6 18.86 25.01 2.85
N LEU A 7 19.98 24.89 2.20
CA LEU A 7 21.10 24.03 2.57
C LEU A 7 22.18 24.88 3.20
N LYS A 8 22.60 24.56 4.40
CA LYS A 8 23.75 25.22 5.05
C LYS A 8 24.45 24.21 5.94
N ASP A 9 25.75 24.10 5.78
CA ASP A 9 26.58 23.12 6.48
C ASP A 9 25.96 21.71 6.34
N ASP A 10 25.68 21.02 7.42
CA ASP A 10 25.06 19.68 7.41
C ASP A 10 23.52 19.74 7.55
N SER A 11 22.91 20.93 7.41
CA SER A 11 21.46 21.11 7.59
C SER A 11 20.73 21.32 6.27
N ARG A 12 19.49 20.83 6.20
CA ARG A 12 18.53 21.02 5.09
C ARG A 12 17.19 21.45 5.68
N GLU A 13 16.95 22.76 5.68
CA GLU A 13 15.82 23.35 6.36
C GLU A 13 14.79 23.94 5.38
N ARG A 14 13.50 23.88 5.74
CA ARG A 14 12.43 24.44 4.89
C ARG A 14 12.45 25.95 4.90
N ILE A 15 12.13 26.56 3.75
CA ILE A 15 11.90 27.99 3.63
C ILE A 15 10.40 28.24 3.84
N VAL A 16 10.05 29.05 4.83
CA VAL A 16 8.68 29.42 5.17
C VAL A 16 8.49 30.92 4.95
N LYS A 17 7.40 31.33 4.31
CA LYS A 17 7.05 32.76 4.17
C LYS A 17 6.11 33.17 5.30
N GLU A 18 6.56 34.13 6.11
CA GLU A 18 5.79 34.74 7.20
C GLU A 18 5.87 36.26 7.10
N ASN A 19 4.75 36.96 7.10
CA ASN A 19 4.68 38.42 7.11
C ASN A 19 5.63 39.12 6.12
N SER A 20 5.65 38.64 4.85
CA SER A 20 6.53 39.17 3.78
C SER A 20 8.02 38.85 3.94
N LYS A 21 8.42 38.11 4.96
CA LYS A 21 9.79 37.59 5.14
C LYS A 21 9.86 36.10 4.84
N PHE A 22 11.03 35.65 4.41
CA PHE A 22 11.38 34.24 4.17
C PHE A 22 12.27 33.77 5.32
N LYS A 23 11.75 32.89 6.16
CA LYS A 23 12.47 32.33 7.30
C LYS A 23 12.95 30.91 6.98
N ILE A 24 14.16 30.63 7.40
CA ILE A 24 14.71 29.27 7.37
C ILE A 24 14.31 28.58 8.66
N GLN A 25 13.54 27.48 8.54
CA GLN A 25 13.06 26.72 9.69
C GLN A 25 14.24 26.25 10.56
N ASN A 26 14.06 26.23 11.88
CA ASN A 26 15.12 25.86 12.85
C ASN A 26 16.40 26.71 12.77
N SER A 27 16.35 27.90 12.14
CA SER A 27 17.47 28.83 12.02
C SER A 27 17.04 30.24 12.42
N LYS A 28 18.02 31.08 12.73
CA LYS A 28 17.80 32.52 12.93
C LYS A 28 17.87 33.32 11.62
N LEU A 29 18.10 32.64 10.49
CA LEU A 29 18.20 33.30 9.19
C LEU A 29 16.81 33.67 8.67
N GLU A 30 16.68 34.94 8.31
CA GLU A 30 15.51 35.46 7.61
C GLU A 30 15.94 36.41 6.51
N PHE A 31 15.20 36.41 5.41
CA PHE A 31 15.41 37.25 4.25
C PHE A 31 14.13 38.04 3.93
N ASP A 32 14.24 39.21 3.40
CA ASP A 32 13.17 39.84 2.64
C ASP A 32 13.17 39.35 1.19
N ALA A 33 12.24 39.81 0.37
CA ALA A 33 12.14 39.34 -1.01
C ALA A 33 13.37 39.69 -1.88
N PRO A 34 13.95 40.90 -1.80
CA PRO A 34 15.24 41.20 -2.46
C PRO A 34 16.39 40.36 -1.90
N GLY A 35 16.45 40.17 -0.59
CA GLY A 35 17.49 39.42 0.10
C GLY A 35 17.55 37.95 -0.32
N VAL A 36 16.39 37.27 -0.39
CA VAL A 36 16.36 35.87 -0.83
C VAL A 36 16.75 35.73 -2.30
N MET A 37 16.42 36.69 -3.16
CA MET A 37 16.84 36.68 -4.57
C MET A 37 18.33 36.91 -4.73
N ASN A 38 18.90 37.83 -3.95
CA ASN A 38 20.34 38.06 -3.91
C ASN A 38 21.10 36.82 -3.40
N GLU A 39 20.61 36.21 -2.32
CA GLU A 39 21.18 34.96 -1.79
C GLU A 39 21.12 33.83 -2.81
N LEU A 40 20.00 33.67 -3.55
CA LEU A 40 19.88 32.70 -4.62
C LEU A 40 20.87 32.94 -5.77
N GLN A 41 21.11 34.20 -6.12
CA GLN A 41 22.08 34.55 -7.17
C GLN A 41 23.52 34.32 -6.75
N GLN A 42 23.86 34.61 -5.51
CA GLN A 42 25.23 34.47 -5.00
C GLN A 42 25.56 33.03 -4.57
N HIS A 43 24.56 32.30 -4.08
CA HIS A 43 24.69 30.99 -3.48
C HIS A 43 23.60 30.02 -3.95
N PRO A 44 23.46 29.77 -5.28
CA PRO A 44 22.43 28.87 -5.81
C PRO A 44 22.52 27.43 -5.24
N GLU A 45 23.72 27.00 -4.86
CA GLU A 45 23.98 25.70 -4.25
C GLU A 45 23.29 25.50 -2.90
N ARG A 46 22.86 26.60 -2.25
CA ARG A 46 22.13 26.55 -0.97
C ARG A 46 20.63 26.33 -1.12
N PHE A 47 20.13 26.33 -2.34
CA PHE A 47 18.69 26.13 -2.59
C PHE A 47 18.43 24.77 -3.21
N SER A 48 17.51 24.01 -2.62
CA SER A 48 17.15 22.68 -3.11
C SER A 48 15.62 22.59 -3.26
N PRO A 49 15.10 22.11 -4.39
CA PRO A 49 13.69 21.91 -4.58
C PRO A 49 13.16 20.78 -3.66
N ASN A 50 11.90 20.92 -3.23
CA ASN A 50 11.19 19.82 -2.56
C ASN A 50 10.69 18.77 -3.57
N VAL A 51 9.90 17.80 -3.09
CA VAL A 51 9.34 16.71 -3.93
C VAL A 51 8.46 17.23 -5.08
N ILE A 52 7.84 18.41 -4.95
CA ILE A 52 6.96 19.01 -5.98
C ILE A 52 7.77 19.67 -7.09
N LEU A 53 8.78 20.45 -6.73
CA LEU A 53 9.59 21.18 -7.72
C LEU A 53 10.77 20.38 -8.26
N ARG A 54 11.22 19.33 -7.56
CA ARG A 54 12.35 18.51 -7.99
C ARG A 54 12.14 17.88 -9.39
N PRO A 55 10.97 17.31 -9.72
CA PRO A 55 10.72 16.78 -11.06
C PRO A 55 10.83 17.84 -12.14
N VAL A 56 10.25 19.02 -11.93
CA VAL A 56 10.34 20.15 -12.86
C VAL A 56 11.78 20.60 -13.05
N PHE A 57 12.52 20.78 -11.96
CA PHE A 57 13.93 21.18 -12.01
C PHE A 57 14.77 20.13 -12.75
N GLN A 58 14.51 18.83 -12.49
CA GLN A 58 15.17 17.73 -13.21
C GLN A 58 14.96 17.84 -14.73
N GLU A 59 13.71 18.03 -15.17
CA GLU A 59 13.37 18.12 -16.59
C GLU A 59 13.87 19.40 -17.26
N MET A 60 14.09 20.47 -16.49
CA MET A 60 14.73 21.68 -16.99
C MET A 60 16.21 21.49 -17.30
N ILE A 61 16.95 20.74 -16.50
CA ILE A 61 18.39 20.52 -16.64
C ILE A 61 18.75 19.25 -17.42
N LEU A 62 17.89 18.24 -17.36
CA LEU A 62 18.04 16.94 -18.01
C LEU A 62 16.70 16.53 -18.64
N PRO A 63 16.32 17.15 -19.77
CA PRO A 63 15.03 16.87 -20.40
C PRO A 63 14.95 15.41 -20.87
N ASN A 64 13.93 14.69 -20.43
CA ASN A 64 13.68 13.30 -20.76
C ASN A 64 12.48 13.15 -21.69
N VAL A 65 12.53 12.18 -22.60
CA VAL A 65 11.36 11.77 -23.40
C VAL A 65 10.40 10.95 -22.54
N ALA A 66 10.94 10.09 -21.69
CA ALA A 66 10.15 9.23 -20.79
C ALA A 66 10.79 9.16 -19.40
N PHE A 67 9.94 9.18 -18.38
CA PHE A 67 10.31 8.96 -16.99
C PHE A 67 9.81 7.58 -16.55
N ILE A 68 10.75 6.72 -16.15
CA ILE A 68 10.43 5.37 -15.68
C ILE A 68 10.43 5.39 -14.15
N GLY A 69 9.25 5.32 -13.54
CA GLY A 69 9.06 5.42 -12.09
C GLY A 69 8.38 4.21 -11.47
N GLY A 70 8.56 4.00 -10.18
CA GLY A 70 7.74 3.07 -9.40
C GLY A 70 6.31 3.59 -9.24
N GLY A 71 5.36 2.74 -8.84
CA GLY A 71 3.93 3.10 -8.76
C GLY A 71 3.65 4.37 -7.96
N GLY A 72 4.30 4.54 -6.79
CA GLY A 72 4.17 5.77 -5.99
C GLY A 72 4.76 7.00 -6.67
N GLU A 73 5.87 6.84 -7.45
CA GLU A 73 6.47 7.93 -8.21
C GLU A 73 5.58 8.36 -9.36
N VAL A 74 5.08 7.42 -10.15
CA VAL A 74 4.14 7.70 -11.25
C VAL A 74 2.88 8.38 -10.70
N ALA A 75 2.35 7.93 -9.57
CA ALA A 75 1.16 8.50 -8.95
C ALA A 75 1.33 9.99 -8.63
N TYR A 76 2.40 10.39 -7.92
CA TYR A 76 2.59 11.80 -7.60
C TYR A 76 3.04 12.64 -8.81
N TRP A 77 3.73 12.06 -9.80
CA TRP A 77 4.04 12.77 -11.04
C TRP A 77 2.78 13.17 -11.82
N LEU A 78 1.78 12.30 -11.87
CA LEU A 78 0.49 12.62 -12.53
C LEU A 78 -0.19 13.87 -11.94
N GLU A 79 0.01 14.15 -10.65
CA GLU A 79 -0.52 15.36 -9.99
C GLU A 79 0.25 16.63 -10.38
N LEU A 80 1.48 16.50 -10.91
CA LEU A 80 2.36 17.64 -11.20
C LEU A 80 2.16 18.27 -12.60
N LYS A 81 1.31 17.71 -13.46
CA LYS A 81 1.14 18.17 -14.84
C LYS A 81 0.91 19.69 -14.95
N LYS A 82 0.02 20.24 -14.08
CA LYS A 82 -0.22 21.70 -14.07
C LYS A 82 0.97 22.52 -13.59
N VAL A 83 1.84 21.98 -12.76
CA VAL A 83 3.07 22.65 -12.33
C VAL A 83 4.02 22.77 -13.51
N PHE A 84 4.19 21.70 -14.29
CA PHE A 84 4.99 21.71 -15.54
C PHE A 84 4.44 22.73 -16.55
N GLU A 85 3.13 22.74 -16.76
CA GLU A 85 2.46 23.69 -17.66
C GLU A 85 2.71 25.16 -17.24
N SER A 86 2.64 25.44 -15.92
CA SER A 86 2.81 26.81 -15.39
C SER A 86 4.20 27.39 -15.63
N VAL A 87 5.21 26.54 -15.73
CA VAL A 87 6.61 26.93 -15.99
C VAL A 87 7.07 26.63 -17.42
N LYS A 88 6.14 26.16 -18.28
CA LYS A 88 6.38 25.83 -19.69
C LYS A 88 7.48 24.78 -19.90
N VAL A 89 7.61 23.83 -18.99
CA VAL A 89 8.50 22.68 -19.10
C VAL A 89 7.72 21.50 -19.70
N PRO A 90 8.23 20.81 -20.73
CA PRO A 90 7.57 19.63 -21.29
C PRO A 90 7.40 18.54 -20.23
N PHE A 91 6.20 17.95 -20.19
CA PHE A 91 5.92 16.82 -19.27
C PHE A 91 6.31 15.51 -19.98
N PRO A 92 7.19 14.68 -19.41
CA PRO A 92 7.63 13.45 -20.05
C PRO A 92 6.54 12.39 -20.07
N VAL A 93 6.67 11.39 -20.94
CA VAL A 93 5.83 10.19 -20.91
C VAL A 93 6.17 9.41 -19.64
N LEU A 94 5.14 9.11 -18.84
CA LEU A 94 5.33 8.31 -17.63
C LEU A 94 5.20 6.82 -17.95
N VAL A 95 6.21 6.04 -17.56
CA VAL A 95 6.24 4.59 -17.71
C VAL A 95 6.38 3.96 -16.34
N LEU A 96 5.49 3.02 -16.02
CA LEU A 96 5.60 2.26 -14.80
C LEU A 96 6.78 1.28 -14.90
N ARG A 97 7.65 1.31 -13.92
CA ARG A 97 8.76 0.37 -13.78
C ARG A 97 8.24 -1.06 -13.51
N ASN A 98 8.84 -2.06 -14.14
CA ASN A 98 8.55 -3.46 -13.83
C ASN A 98 8.79 -3.76 -12.34
N SER A 99 7.94 -4.62 -11.77
CA SER A 99 8.05 -5.15 -10.42
C SER A 99 8.18 -6.67 -10.49
N PHE A 100 9.17 -7.23 -9.80
CA PHE A 100 9.47 -8.66 -9.85
C PHE A 100 9.45 -9.30 -8.47
N MET A 101 8.88 -10.50 -8.41
CA MET A 101 8.97 -11.38 -7.25
C MET A 101 9.60 -12.72 -7.68
N ILE A 102 10.66 -13.11 -7.00
CA ILE A 102 11.39 -14.36 -7.30
C ILE A 102 10.80 -15.50 -6.50
N VAL A 103 10.10 -16.40 -7.19
CA VAL A 103 9.44 -17.57 -6.60
C VAL A 103 10.26 -18.81 -6.91
N LYS A 104 10.85 -19.44 -5.89
CA LYS A 104 11.64 -20.68 -6.03
C LYS A 104 10.73 -21.89 -6.20
N LYS A 105 11.25 -22.99 -6.76
CA LYS A 105 10.50 -24.22 -6.98
C LYS A 105 9.85 -24.77 -5.70
N ASN A 106 10.57 -24.76 -4.59
CA ASN A 106 10.05 -25.19 -3.29
C ASN A 106 8.89 -24.31 -2.77
N HIS A 107 8.88 -22.99 -3.11
CA HIS A 107 7.75 -22.12 -2.79
C HIS A 107 6.51 -22.54 -3.59
N LEU A 108 6.68 -22.82 -4.90
CA LEU A 108 5.58 -23.30 -5.74
C LEU A 108 5.00 -24.65 -5.25
N GLU A 109 5.85 -25.56 -4.81
CA GLU A 109 5.44 -26.84 -4.23
C GLU A 109 4.65 -26.65 -2.94
N THR A 110 5.12 -25.74 -2.06
CA THR A 110 4.41 -25.41 -0.82
C THR A 110 3.06 -24.73 -1.11
N MET A 111 3.02 -23.80 -2.06
CA MET A 111 1.77 -23.16 -2.49
C MET A 111 0.76 -24.17 -2.99
N LYS A 112 1.21 -25.10 -3.88
CA LYS A 112 0.35 -26.17 -4.40
C LYS A 112 -0.19 -27.06 -3.29
N LYS A 113 0.65 -27.45 -2.31
CA LYS A 113 0.23 -28.24 -1.14
C LYS A 113 -0.81 -27.50 -0.28
N LEU A 114 -0.66 -26.18 -0.12
CA LEU A 114 -1.61 -25.35 0.60
C LEU A 114 -2.83 -24.94 -0.25
N GLY A 115 -2.84 -25.27 -1.55
CA GLY A 115 -3.93 -24.98 -2.48
C GLY A 115 -4.11 -23.49 -2.77
N PHE A 116 -3.01 -22.72 -2.79
CA PHE A 116 -3.01 -21.29 -3.11
C PHE A 116 -2.39 -21.02 -4.47
N THR A 117 -2.88 -19.98 -5.13
CA THR A 117 -2.29 -19.37 -6.33
C THR A 117 -1.30 -18.26 -5.96
N ILE A 118 -0.51 -17.79 -6.94
CA ILE A 118 0.39 -16.64 -6.74
C ILE A 118 -0.41 -15.39 -6.32
N ASN A 119 -1.55 -15.15 -6.95
CA ASN A 119 -2.41 -14.01 -6.64
C ASN A 119 -2.94 -14.04 -5.19
N ASP A 120 -3.20 -15.21 -4.64
CA ASP A 120 -3.63 -15.33 -3.26
C ASP A 120 -2.56 -14.84 -2.27
N LEU A 121 -1.28 -14.99 -2.61
CA LEU A 121 -0.18 -14.61 -1.71
C LEU A 121 -0.11 -13.12 -1.39
N PHE A 122 -0.76 -12.26 -2.17
CA PHE A 122 -0.87 -10.84 -1.85
C PHE A 122 -1.84 -10.54 -0.70
N LYS A 123 -2.67 -11.52 -0.31
CA LYS A 123 -3.51 -11.43 0.89
C LYS A 123 -2.66 -11.56 2.17
N THR A 124 -3.20 -11.10 3.28
CA THR A 124 -2.53 -11.25 4.59
C THR A 124 -2.46 -12.73 5.00
N GLU A 125 -1.48 -13.08 5.84
CA GLU A 125 -1.35 -14.45 6.38
C GLU A 125 -2.64 -14.92 7.07
N ASN A 126 -3.30 -14.01 7.80
CA ASN A 126 -4.54 -14.35 8.50
C ASN A 126 -5.70 -14.61 7.53
N GLU A 127 -5.81 -13.87 6.45
CA GLU A 127 -6.81 -14.12 5.41
C GLU A 127 -6.58 -15.47 4.72
N LEU A 128 -5.34 -15.77 4.36
CA LEU A 128 -4.98 -17.06 3.76
C LEU A 128 -5.27 -18.22 4.71
N LEU A 129 -4.92 -18.10 6.00
CA LEU A 129 -5.24 -19.11 6.98
C LEU A 129 -6.76 -19.28 7.16
N ASN A 130 -7.53 -18.19 7.15
CA ASN A 130 -8.98 -18.25 7.18
C ASN A 130 -9.56 -18.99 5.97
N MET A 131 -9.03 -18.70 4.76
CA MET A 131 -9.45 -19.38 3.53
C MET A 131 -9.17 -20.87 3.58
N LEU A 132 -7.96 -21.24 4.02
CA LEU A 132 -7.53 -22.63 4.16
C LEU A 132 -8.43 -23.39 5.16
N VAL A 133 -8.60 -22.82 6.35
CA VAL A 133 -9.42 -23.46 7.40
C VAL A 133 -10.89 -23.60 6.97
N LYS A 134 -11.45 -22.58 6.32
CA LYS A 134 -12.85 -22.66 5.82
C LYS A 134 -13.02 -23.69 4.69
N ARG A 135 -11.98 -23.90 3.88
CA ARG A 135 -12.01 -24.87 2.77
C ARG A 135 -11.83 -26.30 3.26
N ASP A 136 -10.87 -26.52 4.16
CA ASP A 136 -10.37 -27.85 4.51
C ASP A 136 -10.96 -28.39 5.84
N SER A 137 -11.75 -27.58 6.56
CA SER A 137 -12.42 -28.00 7.79
C SER A 137 -13.60 -28.91 7.49
N GLU A 138 -13.70 -30.01 8.22
CA GLU A 138 -14.82 -30.95 8.15
C GLU A 138 -16.05 -30.45 8.93
N VAL A 139 -15.90 -29.39 9.72
CA VAL A 139 -16.99 -28.84 10.53
C VAL A 139 -17.59 -27.60 9.92
N GLN A 140 -18.87 -27.39 10.14
CA GLN A 140 -19.54 -26.16 9.72
C GLN A 140 -19.00 -24.97 10.53
N LEU A 141 -18.34 -24.04 9.86
CA LEU A 141 -17.80 -22.83 10.47
C LEU A 141 -18.64 -21.58 10.18
N SER A 142 -19.46 -21.62 9.13
CA SER A 142 -20.36 -20.53 8.79
C SER A 142 -21.73 -20.73 9.43
N LEU A 143 -22.21 -19.70 10.12
CA LEU A 143 -23.53 -19.65 10.76
C LEU A 143 -24.51 -18.80 9.94
N GLU A 144 -24.37 -18.79 8.62
CA GLU A 144 -25.21 -17.95 7.75
C GLU A 144 -26.69 -18.38 7.76
N LYS A 145 -26.95 -19.68 7.81
CA LYS A 145 -28.32 -20.20 7.93
C LYS A 145 -28.96 -19.77 9.24
N GLU A 146 -28.22 -19.80 10.32
CA GLU A 146 -28.67 -19.37 11.65
C GLU A 146 -28.91 -17.86 11.69
N LYS A 147 -28.07 -17.05 11.02
CA LYS A 147 -28.30 -15.61 10.87
C LYS A 147 -29.58 -15.33 10.10
N GLN A 148 -29.84 -16.06 9.00
CA GLN A 148 -31.07 -15.93 8.23
C GLN A 148 -32.29 -16.29 9.06
N ALA A 149 -32.23 -17.35 9.87
CA ALA A 149 -33.31 -17.73 10.78
C ALA A 149 -33.59 -16.61 11.82
N VAL A 150 -32.54 -15.96 12.33
CA VAL A 150 -32.67 -14.79 13.22
C VAL A 150 -33.35 -13.63 12.50
N HIS A 151 -33.00 -13.35 11.24
CA HIS A 151 -33.69 -12.31 10.48
C HIS A 151 -35.20 -12.58 10.35
N ILE A 152 -35.56 -13.80 10.00
CA ILE A 152 -36.97 -14.20 9.87
C ILE A 152 -37.69 -14.09 11.20
N PHE A 153 -37.07 -14.57 12.29
CA PHE A 153 -37.63 -14.53 13.63
C PHE A 153 -37.90 -13.10 14.10
N TYR A 154 -36.90 -12.21 13.97
CA TYR A 154 -37.05 -10.82 14.38
C TYR A 154 -37.99 -10.01 13.49
N ALA A 155 -38.15 -10.36 12.22
CA ALA A 155 -39.18 -9.75 11.36
C ALA A 155 -40.61 -10.02 11.88
N LYS A 156 -40.86 -11.24 12.35
CA LYS A 156 -42.15 -11.58 13.00
C LYS A 156 -42.33 -10.83 14.33
N LEU A 157 -41.29 -10.74 15.15
CA LEU A 157 -41.34 -9.99 16.42
C LEU A 157 -41.57 -8.49 16.17
N LYS A 158 -40.94 -7.92 15.15
CA LYS A 158 -41.12 -6.50 14.77
C LYS A 158 -42.56 -6.22 14.38
N ALA A 159 -43.18 -7.10 13.57
CA ALA A 159 -44.56 -6.93 13.16
C ALA A 159 -45.51 -7.02 14.35
N ALA A 160 -45.30 -7.98 15.27
CA ALA A 160 -46.11 -8.14 16.49
C ALA A 160 -45.93 -6.93 17.44
N ALA A 161 -44.70 -6.46 17.65
CA ALA A 161 -44.42 -5.31 18.51
C ALA A 161 -45.00 -4.01 17.94
N GLY A 162 -44.83 -3.79 16.62
CA GLY A 162 -45.36 -2.63 15.93
C GLY A 162 -46.90 -2.55 15.93
N ALA A 163 -47.59 -3.68 16.01
CA ALA A 163 -49.03 -3.73 16.20
C ALA A 163 -49.47 -3.22 17.58
N VAL A 164 -48.60 -3.31 18.60
CA VAL A 164 -48.84 -2.76 19.93
C VAL A 164 -48.47 -1.28 20.00
N ASP A 165 -47.25 -0.96 19.57
CA ASP A 165 -46.72 0.43 19.49
C ASP A 165 -45.59 0.51 18.45
N LYS A 166 -45.70 1.47 17.52
CA LYS A 166 -44.71 1.70 16.49
C LYS A 166 -43.30 2.01 17.01
N THR A 167 -43.18 2.57 18.22
CA THR A 167 -41.88 2.85 18.83
C THR A 167 -41.09 1.59 19.14
N LEU A 168 -41.78 0.47 19.38
CA LEU A 168 -41.20 -0.83 19.68
C LEU A 168 -40.53 -1.48 18.46
N GLU A 169 -40.86 -1.04 17.24
CA GLU A 169 -40.20 -1.53 16.04
C GLU A 169 -38.69 -1.25 16.07
N LYS A 170 -38.30 -0.01 16.43
CA LYS A 170 -36.87 0.37 16.55
C LYS A 170 -36.17 -0.42 17.67
N HIS A 171 -36.84 -0.67 18.74
CA HIS A 171 -36.32 -1.48 19.83
C HIS A 171 -36.07 -2.93 19.38
N THR A 172 -37.00 -3.51 18.63
CA THR A 172 -36.86 -4.87 18.06
C THR A 172 -35.70 -4.96 17.07
N GLU A 173 -35.50 -3.92 16.23
CA GLU A 173 -34.32 -3.84 15.34
C GLU A 173 -32.99 -3.79 16.10
N ALA A 174 -32.94 -3.06 17.22
CA ALA A 174 -31.76 -3.02 18.07
C ALA A 174 -31.45 -4.40 18.68
N LEU A 175 -32.47 -5.11 19.16
CA LEU A 175 -32.32 -6.47 19.68
C LEU A 175 -31.86 -7.46 18.61
N GLN A 176 -32.40 -7.36 17.38
CA GLN A 176 -31.95 -8.16 16.24
C GLN A 176 -30.44 -7.94 15.95
N LYS A 177 -30.01 -6.69 15.90
CA LYS A 177 -28.60 -6.35 15.71
C LYS A 177 -27.70 -6.92 16.79
N LEU A 178 -28.13 -6.86 18.06
CA LEU A 178 -27.40 -7.47 19.18
C LEU A 178 -27.30 -8.99 19.03
N ALA A 179 -28.40 -9.66 18.65
CA ALA A 179 -28.41 -11.11 18.43
C ALA A 179 -27.43 -11.51 17.29
N LEU A 180 -27.47 -10.81 16.14
CA LEU A 180 -26.59 -11.06 15.03
C LEU A 180 -25.12 -10.85 15.42
N ASN A 181 -24.79 -9.78 16.13
CA ASN A 181 -23.44 -9.53 16.64
C ASN A 181 -22.92 -10.66 17.55
N LYS A 182 -23.80 -11.27 18.36
CA LYS A 182 -23.42 -12.41 19.20
C LYS A 182 -23.15 -13.67 18.38
N ILE A 183 -23.92 -13.91 17.33
CA ILE A 183 -23.71 -15.04 16.41
C ILE A 183 -22.38 -14.84 15.63
N GLU A 184 -22.10 -13.64 15.14
CA GLU A 184 -20.81 -13.32 14.50
C GLU A 184 -19.62 -13.51 15.47
N ALA A 185 -19.78 -13.12 16.73
CA ALA A 185 -18.76 -13.33 17.74
C ALA A 185 -18.52 -14.82 18.02
N LEU A 186 -19.57 -15.63 17.98
CA LEU A 186 -19.47 -17.10 18.09
C LEU A 186 -18.77 -17.68 16.88
N GLU A 187 -19.14 -17.29 15.66
CA GLU A 187 -18.51 -17.72 14.41
C GLU A 187 -17.00 -17.44 14.42
N LYS A 188 -16.59 -16.23 14.86
CA LYS A 188 -15.17 -15.90 15.05
C LYS A 188 -14.47 -16.79 16.09
N LYS A 189 -15.15 -17.18 17.16
CA LYS A 189 -14.58 -18.10 18.17
C LYS A 189 -14.45 -19.52 17.62
N MET A 190 -15.45 -20.00 16.88
CA MET A 190 -15.40 -21.31 16.21
C MET A 190 -14.22 -21.37 15.24
N LEU A 191 -14.06 -20.36 14.40
CA LEU A 191 -12.93 -20.27 13.46
C LEU A 191 -11.57 -20.24 14.19
N ARG A 192 -11.46 -19.51 15.31
CA ARG A 192 -10.23 -19.50 16.12
C ARG A 192 -9.92 -20.86 16.74
N ALA A 193 -10.92 -21.57 17.21
CA ALA A 193 -10.75 -22.90 17.78
C ALA A 193 -10.31 -23.91 16.70
N GLU A 194 -10.92 -23.84 15.52
CA GLU A 194 -10.59 -24.72 14.41
C GLU A 194 -9.20 -24.48 13.86
N LYS A 195 -8.75 -23.22 13.76
CA LYS A 195 -7.38 -22.86 13.34
C LYS A 195 -6.29 -23.60 14.09
N LYS A 196 -6.50 -23.93 15.36
CA LYS A 196 -5.51 -24.67 16.17
C LYS A 196 -5.20 -26.07 15.60
N LYS A 197 -6.09 -26.66 14.83
CA LYS A 197 -5.86 -27.95 14.17
C LYS A 197 -4.97 -27.82 12.94
N PHE A 198 -4.79 -26.61 12.43
CA PHE A 198 -4.02 -26.30 11.21
C PHE A 198 -2.63 -25.71 11.49
N ASP A 199 -2.05 -25.95 12.65
CA ASP A 199 -0.75 -25.42 13.07
C ASP A 199 0.39 -25.71 12.09
N ALA A 200 0.39 -26.90 11.48
CA ALA A 200 1.42 -27.29 10.51
C ALA A 200 1.33 -26.43 9.23
N GLN A 201 0.10 -26.26 8.73
CA GLN A 201 -0.19 -25.43 7.55
C GLN A 201 0.07 -23.96 7.85
N GLN A 202 -0.27 -23.48 9.04
CA GLN A 202 0.03 -22.12 9.47
C GLN A 202 1.53 -21.85 9.47
N ARG A 203 2.35 -22.75 10.03
CA ARG A 203 3.81 -22.63 9.99
C ARG A 203 4.38 -22.62 8.57
N GLN A 204 3.84 -23.45 7.67
CA GLN A 204 4.24 -23.48 6.26
C GLN A 204 3.88 -22.17 5.56
N LEU A 205 2.67 -21.65 5.79
CA LEU A 205 2.19 -20.39 5.25
C LEU A 205 3.04 -19.21 5.76
N HIS A 206 3.30 -19.16 7.05
CA HIS A 206 4.14 -18.14 7.68
C HIS A 206 5.56 -18.12 7.05
N LYS A 207 6.19 -19.29 6.94
CA LYS A 207 7.51 -19.41 6.30
C LYS A 207 7.49 -18.94 4.84
N LEU A 208 6.44 -19.28 4.11
CA LEU A 208 6.26 -18.85 2.72
C LEU A 208 6.12 -17.33 2.62
N LYS A 209 5.28 -16.74 3.48
CA LYS A 209 5.07 -15.28 3.52
C LYS A 209 6.33 -14.51 3.86
N ILE A 210 7.09 -14.90 4.88
CA ILE A 210 8.36 -14.23 5.24
C ILE A 210 9.37 -14.30 4.08
N GLN A 211 9.40 -15.40 3.33
CA GLN A 211 10.36 -15.57 2.24
C GLN A 211 9.97 -14.81 0.97
N LEU A 212 8.69 -14.64 0.68
CA LEU A 212 8.21 -13.93 -0.50
C LEU A 212 7.87 -12.46 -0.24
N PHE A 213 7.54 -12.12 1.01
CA PHE A 213 7.22 -10.77 1.47
C PHE A 213 7.98 -10.44 2.75
N PRO A 214 9.32 -10.29 2.66
CA PRO A 214 10.15 -10.00 3.83
C PRO A 214 9.69 -8.68 4.47
N GLY A 215 9.55 -8.68 5.82
CA GLY A 215 9.05 -7.51 6.54
C GLY A 215 7.65 -7.03 6.12
N GLU A 216 6.81 -7.94 5.61
CA GLU A 216 5.47 -7.65 5.07
C GLU A 216 5.48 -6.71 3.84
N GLY A 217 6.66 -6.42 3.29
CA GLY A 217 6.86 -5.60 2.11
C GLY A 217 7.05 -6.42 0.83
N LEU A 218 7.08 -5.73 -0.31
CA LEU A 218 7.44 -6.37 -1.57
C LEU A 218 8.90 -6.80 -1.54
N GLN A 219 9.20 -8.01 -2.03
CA GLN A 219 10.54 -8.60 -2.05
C GLN A 219 11.57 -7.65 -2.67
N GLU A 220 11.27 -7.03 -3.79
CA GLU A 220 12.13 -6.08 -4.49
C GLU A 220 12.50 -4.80 -3.70
N ARG A 221 11.75 -4.49 -2.63
CA ARG A 221 12.00 -3.32 -1.78
C ARG A 221 12.91 -3.61 -0.60
N ILE A 222 13.05 -4.88 -0.26
CA ILE A 222 13.76 -5.34 0.95
C ILE A 222 15.01 -6.13 0.56
N GLU A 223 14.89 -7.06 -0.40
CA GLU A 223 16.01 -7.92 -0.78
C GLU A 223 16.94 -7.23 -1.80
N ASN A 224 18.23 -7.55 -1.68
CA ASN A 224 19.26 -7.04 -2.58
C ASN A 224 19.42 -7.98 -3.79
N LEU A 225 19.52 -7.38 -4.98
CA LEU A 225 19.81 -8.06 -6.25
C LEU A 225 21.03 -8.98 -6.15
N LEU A 226 22.06 -8.59 -5.40
CA LEU A 226 23.32 -9.33 -5.31
C LEU A 226 23.15 -10.75 -4.76
N SER A 227 22.18 -10.99 -3.89
CA SER A 227 21.89 -12.33 -3.35
C SER A 227 21.41 -13.30 -4.45
N PHE A 228 20.67 -12.80 -5.41
CA PHE A 228 20.19 -13.57 -6.58
C PHE A 228 21.27 -13.70 -7.63
N TYR A 229 22.00 -12.62 -7.91
CA TYR A 229 23.09 -12.61 -8.87
C TYR A 229 24.24 -13.54 -8.45
N ALA A 230 24.62 -13.53 -7.17
CA ALA A 230 25.64 -14.43 -6.64
C ALA A 230 25.28 -15.92 -6.84
N LYS A 231 23.99 -16.24 -6.86
CA LYS A 231 23.50 -17.61 -7.02
C LYS A 231 23.37 -18.04 -8.47
N TRP A 232 22.90 -17.17 -9.36
CA TRP A 232 22.53 -17.52 -10.75
C TRP A 232 23.34 -16.75 -11.80
N GLY A 233 24.22 -15.82 -11.39
CA GLY A 233 25.08 -15.05 -12.29
C GLY A 233 24.30 -14.25 -13.34
N ARG A 234 24.88 -14.20 -14.53
CA ARG A 234 24.30 -13.49 -15.68
C ARG A 234 22.91 -14.04 -16.07
N GLY A 235 22.68 -15.34 -15.89
CA GLY A 235 21.38 -15.97 -16.21
C GLY A 235 20.21 -15.38 -15.42
N PHE A 236 20.47 -14.83 -14.23
CA PHE A 236 19.44 -14.10 -13.48
C PHE A 236 19.04 -12.80 -14.19
N ILE A 237 20.02 -12.01 -14.63
CA ILE A 237 19.78 -10.74 -15.35
C ILE A 237 19.03 -11.00 -16.66
N ASP A 238 19.49 -12.00 -17.42
CA ASP A 238 18.88 -12.37 -18.71
C ASP A 238 17.43 -12.87 -18.50
N GLY A 239 17.16 -13.57 -17.41
CA GLY A 239 15.81 -14.01 -17.03
C GLY A 239 14.90 -12.83 -16.67
N VAL A 240 15.36 -11.89 -15.88
CA VAL A 240 14.61 -10.67 -15.53
C VAL A 240 14.34 -9.85 -16.79
N TYR A 241 15.36 -9.62 -17.62
CA TYR A 241 15.23 -8.87 -18.87
C TYR A 241 14.22 -9.51 -19.83
N LYS A 242 14.29 -10.83 -20.04
CA LYS A 242 13.38 -11.58 -20.91
C LYS A 242 11.91 -11.50 -20.46
N ASN A 243 11.67 -11.38 -19.16
CA ASN A 243 10.32 -11.28 -18.59
C ASN A 243 9.90 -9.84 -18.29
N SER A 244 10.68 -8.85 -18.72
CA SER A 244 10.30 -7.43 -18.64
C SER A 244 9.27 -7.12 -19.72
N LEU A 245 8.16 -6.46 -19.34
CA LEU A 245 7.06 -6.12 -20.24
C LEU A 245 7.22 -4.75 -20.95
N ALA A 246 8.27 -3.97 -20.58
CA ALA A 246 8.54 -2.64 -21.14
C ALA A 246 7.26 -1.75 -21.23
N LEU A 247 6.84 -1.39 -22.45
CA LEU A 247 5.63 -0.58 -22.70
C LEU A 247 4.34 -1.41 -22.85
N GLU A 248 4.43 -2.72 -22.87
CA GLU A 248 3.31 -3.67 -23.03
C GLU A 248 2.67 -4.05 -21.68
N GLN A 249 2.85 -3.21 -20.66
CA GLN A 249 2.27 -3.46 -19.34
C GLN A 249 0.75 -3.23 -19.40
N GLU A 250 -0.02 -4.28 -19.11
CA GLU A 250 -1.43 -4.16 -18.80
C GLU A 250 -1.62 -3.73 -17.34
N PHE A 251 -2.49 -2.75 -17.10
CA PHE A 251 -2.80 -2.22 -15.76
C PHE A 251 -4.02 -2.90 -15.14
#